data_c27fceb5b4d00bd8d98f3f592dd5e539
#
_entry.id   c27fceb5b4d00bd8d98f3f592dd5e539
#
_cell.length_a   1.000
_cell.length_b   1.000
_cell.length_c   1.000
_cell.angle_alpha   90.00
_cell.angle_beta   90.00
_cell.angle_gamma   90.00
#
_symmetry.space_group_name_H-M   'P 1'
#
loop_
_entity.id
_entity.type
_entity.pdbx_description
1 polymer ?
#
loop_
_entity_poly.entity_id
_entity_poly.type
_entity_poly.pdbx_seq_one_letter_code
_entity_poly.pdbx_strand_id
1 'polypeptide(L)'
;MKKNLKIFKNKKILITGHTGFKGSWLSLWFKSLGADVMGVSIDIPTKPSHFQLINLEKKIKNKFVDITDLKKLKKIFIKFKPDYVFHLAAQSLVKKSYKNPLLTYYTNAIGTLNVMESLKSLKNNCIAVIITSDKSYKNLEIERGYKEEDVLGGADPYSSSKASAELIIQSHFKSYLADKKNIRI
;
A
#
# COMPACT_ATOMS: atom_id res chain seq x y z
N MET A 1 -4.89 20.53 15.77
CA MET A 1 -4.25 19.55 14.88
C MET A 1 -3.19 18.65 15.55
N LYS A 2 -2.25 19.17 16.38
CA LYS A 2 -1.21 18.34 17.03
C LYS A 2 -1.71 17.27 18.02
N LYS A 3 -2.90 17.40 18.60
CA LYS A 3 -3.43 16.46 19.62
C LYS A 3 -3.79 15.09 19.05
N ASN A 4 -4.30 15.04 17.80
CA ASN A 4 -4.79 13.80 17.17
C ASN A 4 -3.66 12.91 16.61
N LEU A 5 -2.49 13.47 16.33
CA LEU A 5 -1.36 12.70 15.77
C LEU A 5 -0.56 11.91 16.82
N LYS A 6 -0.81 12.16 18.12
CA LYS A 6 -0.20 11.40 19.23
C LYS A 6 -0.59 9.91 19.22
N ILE A 7 -1.67 9.54 18.51
CA ILE A 7 -2.11 8.15 18.36
C ILE A 7 -1.06 7.23 17.72
N PHE A 8 -0.14 7.79 16.94
CA PHE A 8 0.93 7.02 16.28
C PHE A 8 2.19 6.81 17.14
N LYS A 9 2.31 7.52 18.27
CA LYS A 9 3.48 7.37 19.16
C LYS A 9 3.57 5.92 19.68
N ASN A 10 4.76 5.34 19.56
CA ASN A 10 5.05 3.95 19.94
C ASN A 10 4.25 2.88 19.17
N LYS A 11 3.55 3.25 18.09
CA LYS A 11 2.85 2.31 17.22
C LYS A 11 3.76 1.71 16.17
N LYS A 12 3.54 0.45 15.85
CA LYS A 12 4.23 -0.27 14.77
C LYS A 12 3.52 0.01 13.45
N ILE A 13 4.21 0.71 12.55
CA ILE A 13 3.66 1.10 11.25
C ILE A 13 4.46 0.42 10.13
N LEU A 14 3.77 -0.38 9.33
CA LEU A 14 4.35 -1.01 8.15
C LEU A 14 3.93 -0.24 6.91
N ILE A 15 4.90 0.13 6.07
CA ILE A 15 4.68 0.90 4.84
C ILE A 15 5.25 0.11 3.66
N THR A 16 4.41 -0.33 2.74
CA THR A 16 4.90 -0.87 1.47
C THR A 16 5.12 0.27 0.48
N GLY A 17 6.16 0.20 -0.34
CA GLY A 17 6.53 1.29 -1.25
C GLY A 17 7.23 2.46 -0.57
N HIS A 18 7.87 2.23 0.58
CA HIS A 18 8.51 3.26 1.40
C HIS A 18 9.71 3.96 0.75
N THR A 19 10.30 3.39 -0.29
CA THR A 19 11.40 4.00 -1.04
C THR A 19 10.93 4.97 -2.12
N GLY A 20 9.66 4.88 -2.52
CA GLY A 20 9.03 5.79 -3.44
C GLY A 20 8.79 7.18 -2.83
N PHE A 21 8.45 8.17 -3.66
CA PHE A 21 8.28 9.56 -3.24
C PHE A 21 7.30 9.72 -2.07
N LYS A 22 6.05 9.30 -2.24
CA LYS A 22 5.02 9.40 -1.17
C LYS A 22 5.37 8.54 0.04
N GLY A 23 5.85 7.31 -0.20
CA GLY A 23 6.19 6.38 0.87
C GLY A 23 7.33 6.86 1.75
N SER A 24 8.35 7.49 1.19
CA SER A 24 9.48 8.03 1.96
C SER A 24 9.10 9.25 2.80
N TRP A 25 8.25 10.15 2.30
CA TRP A 25 7.68 11.24 3.07
C TRP A 25 6.83 10.74 4.24
N LEU A 26 5.93 9.79 3.97
CA LEU A 26 5.06 9.21 4.98
C LEU A 26 5.85 8.49 6.08
N SER A 27 6.89 7.75 5.68
CA SER A 27 7.78 7.05 6.61
C SER A 27 8.54 8.03 7.52
N LEU A 28 9.06 9.12 6.96
CA LEU A 28 9.73 10.17 7.73
C LEU A 28 8.76 10.82 8.72
N TRP A 29 7.55 11.11 8.27
CA TRP A 29 6.54 11.74 9.11
C TRP A 29 6.13 10.86 10.29
N PHE A 30 5.81 9.59 10.07
CA PHE A 30 5.50 8.67 11.17
C PHE A 30 6.70 8.49 12.12
N LYS A 31 7.91 8.42 11.59
CA LYS A 31 9.12 8.39 12.43
C LYS A 31 9.22 9.63 13.32
N SER A 32 8.92 10.81 12.79
CA SER A 32 8.94 12.08 13.57
C SER A 32 7.84 12.13 14.65
N LEU A 33 6.75 11.38 14.45
CA LEU A 33 5.67 11.22 15.44
C LEU A 33 5.98 10.16 16.51
N GLY A 34 7.17 9.55 16.46
CA GLY A 34 7.62 8.56 17.46
C GLY A 34 7.11 7.14 17.19
N ALA A 35 6.71 6.82 15.96
CA ALA A 35 6.32 5.47 15.58
C ALA A 35 7.55 4.56 15.34
N ASP A 36 7.37 3.25 15.53
CA ASP A 36 8.29 2.20 15.07
C ASP A 36 7.93 1.84 13.63
N VAL A 37 8.68 2.40 12.67
CA VAL A 37 8.38 2.27 11.24
C VAL A 37 9.19 1.15 10.60
N MET A 38 8.50 0.28 9.84
CA MET A 38 9.11 -0.70 8.94
C MET A 38 8.67 -0.45 7.51
N GLY A 39 9.63 -0.26 6.61
CA GLY A 39 9.43 -0.14 5.18
C GLY A 39 9.64 -1.46 4.45
N VAL A 40 8.79 -1.74 3.45
CA VAL A 40 8.91 -2.87 2.52
C VAL A 40 8.84 -2.32 1.09
N SER A 41 9.85 -2.59 0.27
CA SER A 41 9.90 -2.19 -1.15
C SER A 41 10.75 -3.18 -1.93
N ILE A 42 10.60 -3.22 -3.24
CA ILE A 42 11.43 -4.08 -4.10
C ILE A 42 12.82 -3.47 -4.32
N ASP A 43 12.88 -2.15 -4.53
CA ASP A 43 14.09 -1.40 -4.87
C ASP A 43 13.96 0.09 -4.50
N ILE A 44 14.90 0.92 -4.97
CA ILE A 44 14.85 2.38 -4.93
C ILE A 44 14.57 2.88 -6.35
N PRO A 45 13.36 3.41 -6.65
CA PRO A 45 12.88 3.57 -8.03
C PRO A 45 13.53 4.72 -8.81
N THR A 46 14.21 5.67 -8.16
CA THR A 46 14.78 6.87 -8.80
C THR A 46 16.16 7.25 -8.27
N LYS A 47 16.96 7.91 -9.11
CA LYS A 47 18.22 8.58 -8.75
C LYS A 47 18.20 10.00 -9.33
N PRO A 48 18.25 11.07 -8.51
CA PRO A 48 18.22 11.02 -7.03
C PRO A 48 16.88 10.52 -6.49
N SER A 49 16.87 10.01 -5.25
CA SER A 49 15.64 9.61 -4.56
C SER A 49 15.49 10.35 -3.24
N HIS A 50 14.27 10.75 -2.89
CA HIS A 50 14.00 11.36 -1.59
C HIS A 50 14.42 10.44 -0.44
N PHE A 51 14.18 9.13 -0.57
CA PHE A 51 14.61 8.11 0.40
C PHE A 51 16.10 8.20 0.75
N GLN A 52 16.96 8.34 -0.27
CA GLN A 52 18.42 8.45 -0.08
C GLN A 52 18.82 9.83 0.45
N LEU A 53 18.25 10.92 -0.10
CA LEU A 53 18.58 12.30 0.31
C LEU A 53 18.34 12.55 1.79
N ILE A 54 17.28 12.00 2.36
CA ILE A 54 16.98 12.15 3.79
C ILE A 54 17.62 11.06 4.68
N ASN A 55 18.45 10.19 4.12
CA ASN A 55 19.06 9.04 4.83
C ASN A 55 18.02 8.20 5.59
N LEU A 56 16.86 7.93 4.96
CA LEU A 56 15.75 7.22 5.60
C LEU A 56 16.14 5.78 5.97
N GLU A 57 17.03 5.17 5.18
CA GLU A 57 17.56 3.84 5.44
C GLU A 57 18.11 3.66 6.86
N LYS A 58 18.77 4.70 7.40
CA LYS A 58 19.33 4.68 8.75
C LYS A 58 18.32 5.02 9.85
N LYS A 59 17.14 5.52 9.49
CA LYS A 59 16.14 6.04 10.43
C LYS A 59 15.02 5.06 10.74
N ILE A 60 14.73 4.12 9.84
CA ILE A 60 13.66 3.13 9.97
C ILE A 60 14.16 1.72 9.69
N LYS A 61 13.35 0.71 10.00
CA LYS A 61 13.62 -0.67 9.60
C LYS A 61 13.28 -0.84 8.12
N ASN A 62 14.20 -1.40 7.32
CA ASN A 62 14.01 -1.58 5.88
C ASN A 62 14.05 -3.05 5.51
N LYS A 63 13.16 -3.46 4.60
CA LYS A 63 13.12 -4.78 3.98
C LYS A 63 12.94 -4.62 2.46
N PHE A 64 13.90 -5.13 1.70
CA PHE A 64 13.77 -5.21 0.25
C PHE A 64 13.14 -6.56 -0.11
N VAL A 65 11.83 -6.52 -0.36
CA VAL A 65 11.00 -7.69 -0.69
C VAL A 65 9.93 -7.26 -1.69
N ASP A 66 9.76 -8.08 -2.72
CA ASP A 66 8.66 -7.91 -3.66
C ASP A 66 7.34 -8.30 -2.99
N ILE A 67 6.32 -7.45 -3.10
CA ILE A 67 4.99 -7.71 -2.55
C ILE A 67 4.28 -8.86 -3.27
N THR A 68 4.75 -9.27 -4.44
CA THR A 68 4.25 -10.46 -5.15
C THR A 68 4.73 -11.78 -4.54
N ASP A 69 5.78 -11.75 -3.69
CA ASP A 69 6.21 -12.89 -2.89
C ASP A 69 5.41 -12.97 -1.58
N LEU A 70 4.23 -13.60 -1.66
CA LEU A 70 3.34 -13.79 -0.51
C LEU A 70 4.03 -14.38 0.71
N LYS A 71 4.89 -15.39 0.49
CA LYS A 71 5.55 -16.12 1.59
C LYS A 71 6.46 -15.19 2.41
N LYS A 72 7.28 -14.40 1.74
CA LYS A 72 8.17 -13.43 2.41
C LYS A 72 7.38 -12.28 3.03
N LEU A 73 6.38 -11.75 2.32
CA LEU A 73 5.55 -10.65 2.81
C LEU A 73 4.81 -11.06 4.08
N LYS A 74 4.12 -12.20 4.07
CA LYS A 74 3.39 -12.75 5.22
C LYS A 74 4.30 -12.98 6.44
N LYS A 75 5.52 -13.44 6.22
CA LYS A 75 6.54 -13.61 7.29
C LYS A 75 6.87 -12.28 7.97
N ILE A 76 6.96 -11.18 7.18
CA ILE A 76 7.22 -9.83 7.69
C ILE A 76 6.04 -9.37 8.56
N PHE A 77 4.81 -9.51 8.08
CA PHE A 77 3.60 -9.12 8.83
C PHE A 77 3.50 -9.85 10.16
N ILE A 78 3.64 -11.18 10.17
CA ILE A 78 3.56 -12.01 11.37
C ILE A 78 4.65 -11.66 12.38
N LYS A 79 5.90 -11.42 11.91
CA LYS A 79 7.02 -11.09 12.79
C LYS A 79 6.94 -9.66 13.34
N PHE A 80 6.56 -8.70 12.51
CA PHE A 80 6.51 -7.29 12.91
C PHE A 80 5.27 -6.96 13.72
N LYS A 81 4.12 -7.60 13.43
CA LYS A 81 2.81 -7.38 14.06
C LYS A 81 2.41 -5.89 14.01
N PRO A 82 2.20 -5.30 12.82
CA PRO A 82 1.91 -3.89 12.68
C PRO A 82 0.57 -3.52 13.35
N ASP A 83 0.51 -2.35 14.01
CA ASP A 83 -0.73 -1.70 14.43
C ASP A 83 -1.40 -0.99 13.24
N TYR A 84 -0.59 -0.50 12.30
CA TYR A 84 -1.04 0.18 11.08
C TYR A 84 -0.27 -0.33 9.88
N VAL A 85 -0.97 -0.48 8.77
CA VAL A 85 -0.39 -0.79 7.45
C VAL A 85 -0.78 0.29 6.46
N PHE A 86 0.20 0.84 5.74
CA PHE A 86 -0.01 1.75 4.62
C PHE A 86 0.54 1.09 3.37
N HIS A 87 -0.36 0.69 2.47
CA HIS A 87 0.03 0.03 1.24
C HIS A 87 0.12 1.03 0.09
N LEU A 88 1.36 1.43 -0.25
CA LEU A 88 1.66 2.36 -1.33
C LEU A 88 2.49 1.71 -2.46
N ALA A 89 2.96 0.48 -2.28
CA ALA A 89 3.70 -0.22 -3.32
C ALA A 89 2.83 -0.47 -4.54
N ALA A 90 3.28 0.02 -5.69
CA ALA A 90 2.62 -0.16 -6.98
C ALA A 90 3.60 0.09 -8.12
N GLN A 91 3.35 -0.51 -9.27
CA GLN A 91 3.86 0.01 -10.54
C GLN A 91 2.95 1.21 -10.94
N SER A 92 3.45 2.44 -10.78
CA SER A 92 2.64 3.67 -10.82
C SER A 92 2.67 4.43 -12.16
N LEU A 93 3.51 3.98 -13.10
CA LEU A 93 3.73 4.69 -14.36
C LEU A 93 2.87 4.11 -15.49
N VAL A 94 1.90 4.90 -15.98
CA VAL A 94 1.02 4.53 -17.10
C VAL A 94 1.85 4.11 -18.33
N LYS A 95 2.85 4.89 -18.71
CA LYS A 95 3.73 4.56 -19.84
C LYS A 95 4.43 3.20 -19.70
N LYS A 96 4.83 2.82 -18.48
CA LYS A 96 5.45 1.52 -18.18
C LYS A 96 4.42 0.38 -18.25
N SER A 97 3.15 0.64 -17.92
CA SER A 97 2.11 -0.37 -17.99
C SER A 97 1.83 -0.87 -19.41
N TYR A 98 1.92 0.03 -20.40
CA TYR A 98 1.82 -0.37 -21.80
C TYR A 98 3.00 -1.25 -22.26
N LYS A 99 4.22 -0.95 -21.76
CA LYS A 99 5.41 -1.74 -22.10
C LYS A 99 5.47 -3.08 -21.40
N ASN A 100 4.94 -3.15 -20.17
CA ASN A 100 4.96 -4.36 -19.36
C ASN A 100 3.65 -4.52 -18.57
N PRO A 101 2.58 -4.94 -19.24
CA PRO A 101 1.26 -5.11 -18.59
C PRO A 101 1.28 -6.21 -17.55
N LEU A 102 1.95 -7.33 -17.79
CA LEU A 102 2.03 -8.44 -16.83
C LEU A 102 2.60 -7.96 -15.49
N LEU A 103 3.76 -7.32 -15.50
CA LEU A 103 4.36 -6.76 -14.28
C LEU A 103 3.40 -5.81 -13.58
N THR A 104 2.66 -4.98 -14.33
CA THR A 104 1.73 -4.01 -13.78
C THR A 104 0.58 -4.69 -13.04
N TYR A 105 -0.05 -5.70 -13.65
CA TYR A 105 -1.11 -6.47 -13.01
C TYR A 105 -0.59 -7.30 -11.83
N TYR A 106 0.54 -7.97 -11.98
CA TYR A 106 1.14 -8.73 -10.88
C TYR A 106 1.44 -7.83 -9.68
N THR A 107 2.05 -6.68 -9.91
CA THR A 107 2.37 -5.75 -8.82
C THR A 107 1.10 -5.15 -8.21
N ASN A 108 0.21 -4.59 -9.04
CA ASN A 108 -0.90 -3.77 -8.54
C ASN A 108 -2.08 -4.61 -8.04
N ALA A 109 -2.43 -5.70 -8.74
CA ALA A 109 -3.56 -6.55 -8.36
C ALA A 109 -3.11 -7.69 -7.43
N ILE A 110 -2.17 -8.54 -7.88
CA ILE A 110 -1.73 -9.69 -7.07
C ILE A 110 -0.92 -9.24 -5.86
N GLY A 111 -0.07 -8.21 -5.99
CA GLY A 111 0.63 -7.63 -4.84
C GLY A 111 -0.33 -7.10 -3.78
N THR A 112 -1.42 -6.43 -4.18
CA THR A 112 -2.48 -5.99 -3.25
C THR A 112 -3.19 -7.18 -2.60
N LEU A 113 -3.53 -8.24 -3.38
CA LEU A 113 -4.09 -9.47 -2.82
C LEU A 113 -3.17 -10.09 -1.75
N ASN A 114 -1.88 -10.10 -2.00
CA ASN A 114 -0.90 -10.63 -1.04
C ASN A 114 -0.83 -9.80 0.25
N VAL A 115 -1.01 -8.48 0.16
CA VAL A 115 -1.14 -7.62 1.35
C VAL A 115 -2.41 -7.98 2.12
N MET A 116 -3.55 -8.17 1.44
CA MET A 116 -4.81 -8.59 2.06
C MET A 116 -4.68 -9.96 2.75
N GLU A 117 -4.06 -10.94 2.10
CA GLU A 117 -3.77 -12.25 2.69
C GLU A 117 -2.81 -12.17 3.89
N SER A 118 -1.88 -11.23 3.86
CA SER A 118 -0.97 -11.00 4.98
C SER A 118 -1.71 -10.37 6.17
N LEU A 119 -2.62 -9.42 5.94
CA LEU A 119 -3.51 -8.85 6.96
C LEU A 119 -4.40 -9.92 7.59
N LYS A 120 -4.97 -10.80 6.79
CA LYS A 120 -5.81 -11.92 7.25
C LYS A 120 -5.10 -12.83 8.24
N SER A 121 -3.77 -12.95 8.15
CA SER A 121 -2.97 -13.80 9.04
C SER A 121 -2.63 -13.16 10.39
N LEU A 122 -2.90 -11.87 10.59
CA LEU A 122 -2.62 -11.18 11.85
C LEU A 122 -3.61 -11.58 12.94
N LYS A 123 -3.09 -11.70 14.18
CA LYS A 123 -3.87 -11.94 15.39
C LYS A 123 -4.03 -10.68 16.25
N ASN A 124 -3.17 -9.69 16.06
CA ASN A 124 -3.26 -8.39 16.74
C ASN A 124 -4.20 -7.43 16.00
N ASN A 125 -4.64 -6.39 16.71
CA ASN A 125 -5.40 -5.31 16.09
C ASN A 125 -4.54 -4.57 15.06
N CYS A 126 -5.09 -4.36 13.86
CA CYS A 126 -4.42 -3.65 12.79
C CYS A 126 -5.41 -2.85 11.94
N ILE A 127 -5.05 -1.61 11.64
CA ILE A 127 -5.77 -0.76 10.70
C ILE A 127 -4.93 -0.66 9.42
N ALA A 128 -5.54 -0.95 8.28
CA ALA A 128 -4.88 -0.85 6.98
C ALA A 128 -5.48 0.28 6.14
N VAL A 129 -4.60 1.04 5.48
CA VAL A 129 -4.95 2.03 4.46
C VAL A 129 -4.30 1.58 3.17
N ILE A 130 -5.12 1.29 2.17
CA ILE A 130 -4.65 0.80 0.87
C ILE A 130 -4.84 1.89 -0.17
N ILE A 131 -3.75 2.34 -0.78
CA ILE A 131 -3.77 3.44 -1.74
C ILE A 131 -3.97 2.89 -3.14
N THR A 132 -5.09 3.23 -3.72
CA THR A 132 -5.41 2.95 -5.11
C THR A 132 -5.24 4.20 -5.98
N SER A 133 -6.21 4.57 -6.82
CA SER A 133 -6.12 5.72 -7.71
C SER A 133 -7.51 6.12 -8.19
N ASP A 134 -7.71 7.42 -8.44
CA ASP A 134 -8.84 7.95 -9.20
C ASP A 134 -9.00 7.27 -10.57
N LYS A 135 -7.90 6.84 -11.17
CA LYS A 135 -7.91 6.10 -12.45
C LYS A 135 -8.49 4.69 -12.36
N SER A 136 -8.89 4.23 -11.16
CA SER A 136 -9.64 2.98 -10.98
C SER A 136 -11.08 3.09 -11.48
N TYR A 137 -11.62 4.30 -11.58
CA TYR A 137 -12.94 4.52 -12.15
C TYR A 137 -12.93 4.50 -13.69
N LYS A 138 -14.02 4.03 -14.29
CA LYS A 138 -14.27 4.20 -15.71
C LYS A 138 -14.41 5.69 -16.00
N ASN A 139 -13.54 6.24 -16.85
CA ASN A 139 -13.63 7.64 -17.23
C ASN A 139 -14.85 7.86 -18.12
N LEU A 140 -15.85 8.55 -17.59
CA LEU A 140 -17.10 8.90 -18.27
C LEU A 140 -17.15 10.36 -18.67
N GLU A 141 -16.07 11.15 -18.42
CA GLU A 141 -15.98 12.58 -18.72
C GLU A 141 -17.16 13.40 -18.18
N ILE A 142 -17.62 13.03 -16.97
CA ILE A 142 -18.74 13.70 -16.29
C ILE A 142 -18.26 14.92 -15.51
N GLU A 143 -19.08 15.96 -15.39
CA GLU A 143 -18.71 17.24 -14.74
C GLU A 143 -18.53 17.12 -13.22
N ARG A 144 -19.14 16.15 -12.58
CA ARG A 144 -18.96 15.92 -11.13
C ARG A 144 -17.75 15.06 -10.80
N GLY A 145 -17.25 15.13 -9.56
CA GLY A 145 -16.28 14.17 -9.03
C GLY A 145 -16.86 12.74 -8.96
N TYR A 146 -15.98 11.72 -9.09
CA TYR A 146 -16.36 10.32 -8.91
C TYR A 146 -16.64 10.02 -7.43
N LYS A 147 -17.53 9.06 -7.20
CA LYS A 147 -17.94 8.55 -5.89
C LYS A 147 -17.65 7.06 -5.79
N GLU A 148 -17.72 6.51 -4.59
CA GLU A 148 -17.40 5.11 -4.31
C GLU A 148 -18.33 4.11 -5.02
N GLU A 149 -19.55 4.52 -5.37
CA GLU A 149 -20.51 3.68 -6.11
C GLU A 149 -20.34 3.75 -7.63
N ASP A 150 -19.49 4.64 -8.14
CA ASP A 150 -19.29 4.77 -9.59
C ASP A 150 -18.56 3.55 -10.16
N VAL A 151 -18.79 3.29 -11.43
CA VAL A 151 -18.30 2.09 -12.12
C VAL A 151 -16.77 2.06 -12.14
N LEU A 152 -16.20 0.98 -11.64
CA LEU A 152 -14.78 0.69 -11.75
C LEU A 152 -14.41 0.25 -13.17
N GLY A 153 -13.20 0.62 -13.62
CA GLY A 153 -12.69 0.20 -14.92
C GLY A 153 -11.62 1.16 -15.42
N GLY A 154 -10.88 0.76 -16.42
CA GLY A 154 -9.85 1.60 -17.00
C GLY A 154 -9.45 1.09 -18.38
N ALA A 155 -9.22 2.02 -19.32
CA ALA A 155 -8.89 1.71 -20.71
C ALA A 155 -7.42 1.31 -20.90
N ASP A 156 -6.54 1.65 -19.98
CA ASP A 156 -5.13 1.29 -20.02
C ASP A 156 -4.76 0.26 -18.94
N PRO A 157 -3.63 -0.48 -19.10
CA PRO A 157 -3.25 -1.54 -18.16
C PRO A 157 -3.02 -1.05 -16.73
N TYR A 158 -2.55 0.20 -16.53
CA TYR A 158 -2.39 0.77 -15.20
C TYR A 158 -3.75 0.99 -14.54
N SER A 159 -4.64 1.71 -15.20
CA SER A 159 -5.99 2.03 -14.71
C SER A 159 -6.78 0.75 -14.41
N SER A 160 -6.77 -0.20 -15.35
CA SER A 160 -7.42 -1.49 -15.18
C SER A 160 -6.81 -2.30 -14.02
N SER A 161 -5.49 -2.27 -13.82
CA SER A 161 -4.86 -2.95 -12.69
C SER A 161 -5.24 -2.34 -11.33
N LYS A 162 -5.49 -1.03 -11.29
CA LYS A 162 -5.97 -0.34 -10.09
C LYS A 162 -7.45 -0.62 -9.82
N ALA A 163 -8.29 -0.68 -10.86
CA ALA A 163 -9.67 -1.15 -10.73
C ALA A 163 -9.73 -2.60 -10.23
N SER A 164 -8.86 -3.47 -10.75
CA SER A 164 -8.73 -4.86 -10.25
C SER A 164 -8.33 -4.90 -8.78
N ALA A 165 -7.44 -4.02 -8.33
CA ALA A 165 -7.06 -3.93 -6.92
C ALA A 165 -8.25 -3.52 -6.04
N GLU A 166 -9.09 -2.55 -6.46
CA GLU A 166 -10.33 -2.17 -5.76
C GLU A 166 -11.28 -3.36 -5.61
N LEU A 167 -11.55 -4.10 -6.70
CA LEU A 167 -12.40 -5.28 -6.66
C LEU A 167 -11.86 -6.37 -5.73
N ILE A 168 -10.53 -6.57 -5.73
CA ILE A 168 -9.86 -7.50 -4.82
C ILE A 168 -10.05 -7.07 -3.37
N ILE A 169 -9.82 -5.78 -3.05
CA ILE A 169 -9.98 -5.25 -1.70
C ILE A 169 -11.41 -5.45 -1.21
N GLN A 170 -12.40 -5.04 -2.00
CA GLN A 170 -13.82 -5.17 -1.65
C GLN A 170 -14.23 -6.63 -1.45
N SER A 171 -13.91 -7.49 -2.41
CA SER A 171 -14.25 -8.92 -2.35
C SER A 171 -13.57 -9.60 -1.17
N HIS A 172 -12.26 -9.40 -1.01
CA HIS A 172 -11.49 -10.04 0.03
C HIS A 172 -11.89 -9.54 1.43
N PHE A 173 -12.18 -8.25 1.58
CA PHE A 173 -12.70 -7.70 2.83
C PHE A 173 -14.03 -8.35 3.21
N LYS A 174 -15.01 -8.34 2.29
CA LYS A 174 -16.34 -8.93 2.53
C LYS A 174 -16.27 -10.42 2.85
N SER A 175 -15.44 -11.17 2.13
CA SER A 175 -15.40 -12.64 2.27
C SER A 175 -14.59 -13.13 3.46
N TYR A 176 -13.57 -12.38 3.94
CA TYR A 176 -12.61 -12.94 4.89
C TYR A 176 -12.26 -12.02 6.07
N LEU A 177 -12.54 -10.73 5.98
CA LEU A 177 -12.10 -9.76 6.99
C LEU A 177 -13.26 -9.02 7.68
N ALA A 178 -14.45 -8.98 7.10
CA ALA A 178 -15.60 -8.26 7.64
C ALA A 178 -15.94 -8.71 9.07
N ASP A 179 -15.88 -10.02 9.34
CA ASP A 179 -16.17 -10.58 10.67
C ASP A 179 -14.95 -10.59 11.60
N LYS A 180 -13.77 -10.20 11.11
CA LYS A 180 -12.58 -10.09 11.94
C LYS A 180 -12.56 -8.78 12.69
N LYS A 181 -12.92 -8.81 13.98
CA LYS A 181 -12.92 -7.62 14.84
C LYS A 181 -11.57 -6.93 15.01
N ASN A 182 -10.47 -7.63 14.72
CA ASN A 182 -9.11 -7.13 14.88
C ASN A 182 -8.51 -6.49 13.60
N ILE A 183 -9.18 -6.54 12.44
CA ILE A 183 -8.69 -5.92 11.20
C ILE A 183 -9.72 -4.90 10.71
N ARG A 184 -9.24 -3.69 10.41
CA ARG A 184 -10.02 -2.63 9.75
C ARG A 184 -9.29 -2.17 8.50
N ILE A 185 -10.04 -1.90 7.42
CA ILE A 185 -9.53 -1.36 6.16
C ILE A 185 -10.33 -0.12 5.81
#